data_fd3b9029700a317d4c01b45b8db5658d
#
_entry.id   fd3b9029700a317d4c01b45b8db5658d
#
_cell.length_a   1.000
_cell.length_b   1.000
_cell.length_c   1.000
_cell.angle_alpha   90.00
_cell.angle_beta   90.00
_cell.angle_gamma   90.00
#
_symmetry.space_group_name_H-M   'P 1'
#
loop_
_entity.id
_entity.type
_entity.pdbx_description
1 polymer ?
#
loop_
_entity_poly.entity_id
_entity_poly.type
_entity_poly.pdbx_seq_one_letter_code
_entity_poly.pdbx_strand_id
1 'polypeptide(L)'
;MGNRVDLYIEKQKSPQKEILQEIRRIFREILPNCEEEMKWGVVTFADGKFYIAAMRNRVHVGFAVTGLSDEEIGLFEGNGKTMRHIKIPTLESINKESLVKLIKMVDKKAICKPC
;
A
#
# COMPACT_ATOMS: atom_id res chain seq x y z
N MET A 1 9.55 20.21 -5.32
CA MET A 1 8.22 20.62 -5.72
C MET A 1 7.20 19.60 -5.23
N GLY A 2 6.21 20.04 -4.48
CA GLY A 2 5.19 19.15 -3.97
C GLY A 2 4.27 18.66 -5.07
N ASN A 3 3.94 17.40 -5.06
CA ASN A 3 2.93 16.86 -5.95
C ASN A 3 1.70 16.47 -5.11
N ARG A 4 0.70 15.91 -5.77
CA ARG A 4 -0.56 15.57 -5.09
C ARG A 4 -0.37 14.52 -3.99
N VAL A 5 0.57 13.61 -4.19
CA VAL A 5 0.90 12.58 -3.17
C VAL A 5 1.52 13.24 -1.95
N ASP A 6 2.49 14.15 -2.16
CA ASP A 6 3.11 14.87 -1.05
C ASP A 6 2.07 15.62 -0.24
N LEU A 7 1.16 16.31 -0.93
CA LEU A 7 0.10 17.08 -0.26
C LEU A 7 -0.85 16.17 0.53
N TYR A 8 -1.21 15.03 -0.03
CA TYR A 8 -2.08 14.09 0.66
C TYR A 8 -1.46 13.64 1.99
N ILE A 9 -0.17 13.29 1.96
CA ILE A 9 0.52 12.80 3.15
C ILE A 9 0.70 13.91 4.18
N GLU A 10 1.11 15.09 3.73
CA GLU A 10 1.39 16.20 4.62
C GLU A 10 0.17 16.65 5.43
N LYS A 11 -1.01 16.55 4.84
CA LYS A 11 -2.23 16.99 5.54
C LYS A 11 -2.77 15.96 6.53
N GLN A 12 -2.19 14.76 6.58
CA GLN A 12 -2.66 13.74 7.52
C GLN A 12 -2.17 14.04 8.93
N LYS A 13 -2.93 13.56 9.91
CA LYS A 13 -2.55 13.68 11.31
C LYS A 13 -1.57 12.59 11.69
N SER A 14 -0.76 12.88 12.73
CA SER A 14 0.08 11.84 13.33
C SER A 14 -0.80 10.87 14.13
N PRO A 15 -0.48 9.59 14.18
CA PRO A 15 0.70 8.95 13.61
C PRO A 15 0.54 8.52 12.16
N GLN A 16 -0.64 8.69 11.56
CA GLN A 16 -0.88 8.26 10.18
C GLN A 16 0.11 8.89 9.22
N LYS A 17 0.42 10.16 9.41
CA LYS A 17 1.38 10.86 8.56
C LYS A 17 2.73 10.16 8.53
N GLU A 18 3.29 9.86 9.69
CA GLU A 18 4.60 9.20 9.79
C GLU A 18 4.56 7.77 9.26
N ILE A 19 3.45 7.07 9.48
CA ILE A 19 3.27 5.72 8.95
C ILE A 19 3.27 5.76 7.42
N LEU A 20 2.52 6.68 6.83
CA LEU A 20 2.48 6.82 5.37
C LEU A 20 3.86 7.16 4.81
N GLN A 21 4.60 8.06 5.47
CA GLN A 21 5.94 8.43 5.03
C GLN A 21 6.87 7.23 5.02
N GLU A 22 6.82 6.41 6.07
CA GLU A 22 7.69 5.24 6.17
C GLU A 22 7.33 4.18 5.13
N ILE A 23 6.04 3.90 4.95
CA ILE A 23 5.61 2.92 3.96
C ILE A 23 5.96 3.39 2.55
N ARG A 24 5.76 4.68 2.25
CA ARG A 24 6.14 5.26 0.97
C ARG A 24 7.63 5.05 0.70
N ARG A 25 8.45 5.27 1.72
CA ARG A 25 9.90 5.06 1.60
C ARG A 25 10.21 3.60 1.25
N ILE A 26 9.53 2.66 1.89
CA ILE A 26 9.72 1.24 1.62
C ILE A 26 9.34 0.90 0.18
N PHE A 27 8.21 1.41 -0.31
CA PHE A 27 7.81 1.19 -1.70
C PHE A 27 8.83 1.75 -2.69
N ARG A 28 9.34 2.96 -2.42
CA ARG A 28 10.35 3.55 -3.29
C ARG A 28 11.66 2.77 -3.30
N GLU A 29 12.00 2.17 -2.17
CA GLU A 29 13.20 1.35 -2.05
C GLU A 29 13.08 0.06 -2.83
N ILE A 30 11.92 -0.59 -2.76
CA ILE A 30 11.70 -1.90 -3.38
C ILE A 30 11.31 -1.78 -4.84
N LEU A 31 10.51 -0.79 -5.17
CA LEU A 31 9.98 -0.58 -6.52
C LEU A 31 10.36 0.82 -7.01
N PRO A 32 11.65 1.07 -7.22
CA PRO A 32 12.12 2.43 -7.54
C PRO A 32 11.60 2.98 -8.86
N ASN A 33 11.16 2.12 -9.76
CA ASN A 33 10.65 2.55 -11.06
C ASN A 33 9.13 2.65 -11.11
N CYS A 34 8.45 2.42 -9.98
CA CYS A 34 7.00 2.54 -9.92
C CYS A 34 6.58 3.98 -9.74
N GLU A 35 5.56 4.37 -10.46
CA GLU A 35 4.99 5.69 -10.30
C GLU A 35 4.03 5.73 -9.12
N GLU A 36 4.09 6.83 -8.38
CA GLU A 36 3.10 7.15 -7.35
C GLU A 36 2.07 8.07 -7.98
N GLU A 37 0.80 7.84 -7.68
CA GLU A 37 -0.22 8.77 -8.10
C GLU A 37 -1.43 8.71 -7.20
N MET A 38 -2.23 9.76 -7.23
CA MET A 38 -3.49 9.77 -6.49
C MET A 38 -4.57 9.13 -7.36
N LYS A 39 -5.19 8.08 -6.82
CA LYS A 39 -6.36 7.44 -7.42
C LYS A 39 -7.32 7.09 -6.30
N TRP A 40 -8.60 7.20 -6.56
CA TRP A 40 -9.63 6.83 -5.59
C TRP A 40 -9.48 7.54 -4.25
N GLY A 41 -8.87 8.73 -4.26
CA GLY A 41 -8.66 9.50 -3.03
C GLY A 41 -7.52 9.02 -2.15
N VAL A 42 -6.69 8.11 -2.62
CA VAL A 42 -5.56 7.57 -1.87
C VAL A 42 -4.31 7.51 -2.74
N VAL A 43 -3.17 7.24 -2.11
CA VAL A 43 -1.90 7.11 -2.83
C VAL A 43 -1.80 5.71 -3.40
N THR A 44 -1.53 5.60 -4.70
CA THR A 44 -1.36 4.30 -5.36
C THR A 44 0.04 4.17 -5.93
N PHE A 45 0.48 2.92 -6.09
CA PHE A 45 1.76 2.56 -6.69
C PHE A 45 1.52 1.49 -7.75
N ALA A 46 2.41 1.46 -8.75
CA ALA A 46 2.36 0.43 -9.79
C ALA A 46 1.00 0.36 -10.48
N ASP A 47 0.49 1.53 -10.85
CA ASP A 47 -0.76 1.67 -11.58
C ASP A 47 -1.96 1.02 -10.87
N GLY A 48 -2.02 1.22 -9.55
CA GLY A 48 -3.13 0.72 -8.74
C GLY A 48 -2.96 -0.68 -8.19
N LYS A 49 -1.81 -1.30 -8.41
CA LYS A 49 -1.53 -2.62 -7.83
C LYS A 49 -1.44 -2.54 -6.31
N PHE A 50 -0.96 -1.41 -5.80
CA PHE A 50 -0.84 -1.16 -4.37
C PHE A 50 -1.45 0.20 -4.04
N TYR A 51 -1.92 0.35 -2.79
CA TYR A 51 -2.31 1.67 -2.31
C TYR A 51 -1.95 1.82 -0.84
N ILE A 52 -1.83 3.07 -0.38
CA ILE A 52 -1.74 3.38 1.04
C ILE A 52 -2.76 4.45 1.35
N ALA A 53 -3.47 4.30 2.47
CA ALA A 53 -4.57 5.18 2.81
C ALA A 53 -4.60 5.45 4.31
N ALA A 54 -4.71 6.72 4.68
CA ALA A 54 -4.89 7.11 6.07
C ALA A 54 -6.35 6.86 6.45
N MET A 55 -6.54 6.08 7.50
CA MET A 55 -7.85 5.83 8.05
C MET A 55 -7.95 6.60 9.38
N ARG A 56 -9.09 6.52 10.03
CA ARG A 56 -9.35 7.29 11.23
C ARG A 56 -8.30 7.06 12.33
N ASN A 57 -7.90 5.82 12.54
CA ASN A 57 -6.97 5.47 13.61
C ASN A 57 -5.89 4.49 13.17
N ARG A 58 -5.65 4.39 11.87
CA ARG A 58 -4.64 3.47 11.32
C ARG A 58 -4.38 3.81 9.86
N VAL A 59 -3.44 3.09 9.27
CA VAL A 59 -3.16 3.16 7.83
C VAL A 59 -3.48 1.81 7.21
N HIS A 60 -4.12 1.81 6.06
CA HIS A 60 -4.30 0.60 5.26
C HIS A 60 -3.25 0.56 4.17
N VAL A 61 -2.65 -0.60 3.97
CA VAL A 61 -1.81 -0.88 2.80
C VAL A 61 -2.57 -1.88 1.96
N GLY A 62 -2.92 -1.50 0.75
CA GLY A 62 -3.75 -2.33 -0.13
C GLY A 62 -2.91 -3.04 -1.18
N PHE A 63 -3.38 -4.22 -1.56
CA PHE A 63 -2.68 -5.10 -2.49
C PHE A 63 -3.68 -5.71 -3.47
N ALA A 64 -3.29 -5.74 -4.75
CA ALA A 64 -4.06 -6.47 -5.75
C ALA A 64 -3.84 -7.98 -5.50
N VAL A 65 -4.92 -8.74 -5.49
CA VAL A 65 -4.83 -10.17 -5.16
C VAL A 65 -5.26 -11.09 -6.32
N THR A 66 -5.65 -10.52 -7.45
CA THR A 66 -5.98 -11.32 -8.62
C THR A 66 -4.73 -12.03 -9.12
N GLY A 67 -4.79 -13.34 -9.25
CA GLY A 67 -3.63 -14.14 -9.67
C GLY A 67 -2.90 -14.82 -8.52
N LEU A 68 -3.25 -14.48 -7.28
CA LEU A 68 -2.68 -15.14 -6.11
C LEU A 68 -3.47 -16.40 -5.76
N SER A 69 -2.82 -17.35 -5.09
CA SER A 69 -3.48 -18.55 -4.60
C SER A 69 -4.37 -18.20 -3.40
N ASP A 70 -5.28 -19.11 -3.04
CA ASP A 70 -6.13 -18.91 -1.89
C ASP A 70 -5.33 -18.74 -0.59
N GLU A 71 -4.23 -19.48 -0.45
CA GLU A 71 -3.36 -19.33 0.71
C GLU A 71 -2.72 -17.95 0.75
N GLU A 72 -2.27 -17.45 -0.39
CA GLU A 72 -1.66 -16.13 -0.48
C GLU A 72 -2.67 -15.03 -0.19
N ILE A 73 -3.87 -15.17 -0.72
CA ILE A 73 -4.95 -14.21 -0.44
C ILE A 73 -5.28 -14.18 1.05
N GLY A 74 -5.21 -15.33 1.70
CA GLY A 74 -5.47 -15.45 3.13
C GLY A 74 -4.49 -14.69 4.03
N LEU A 75 -3.37 -14.22 3.48
CA LEU A 75 -2.41 -13.39 4.24
C LEU A 75 -2.93 -11.97 4.46
N PHE A 76 -3.98 -11.57 3.74
CA PHE A 76 -4.51 -10.22 3.79
C PHE A 76 -5.86 -10.18 4.48
N GLU A 77 -6.25 -8.99 4.93
CA GLU A 77 -7.55 -8.76 5.53
C GLU A 77 -8.54 -8.25 4.48
N GLY A 78 -9.82 -8.39 4.77
CA GLY A 78 -10.89 -7.93 3.90
C GLY A 78 -11.53 -9.06 3.12
N ASN A 79 -12.57 -8.71 2.37
CA ASN A 79 -13.36 -9.67 1.59
C ASN A 79 -13.34 -9.38 0.09
N GLY A 80 -12.50 -8.45 -0.34
CA GLY A 80 -12.42 -8.06 -1.74
C GLY A 80 -11.92 -9.20 -2.61
N LYS A 81 -12.47 -9.31 -3.81
CA LYS A 81 -12.04 -10.32 -4.77
C LYS A 81 -10.81 -9.88 -5.55
N THR A 82 -10.61 -8.58 -5.71
CA THR A 82 -9.51 -8.04 -6.49
C THR A 82 -8.49 -7.29 -5.64
N MET A 83 -8.93 -6.70 -4.53
CA MET A 83 -8.06 -5.94 -3.64
C MET A 83 -8.31 -6.36 -2.19
N ARG A 84 -7.22 -6.47 -1.44
CA ARG A 84 -7.27 -6.69 0.00
C ARG A 84 -6.23 -5.82 0.67
N HIS A 85 -6.20 -5.80 1.98
CA HIS A 85 -5.32 -4.87 2.70
C HIS A 85 -4.75 -5.48 3.97
N ILE A 86 -3.75 -4.81 4.52
CA ILE A 86 -3.30 -5.01 5.90
C ILE A 86 -3.48 -3.71 6.64
N LYS A 87 -3.60 -3.78 7.96
CA LYS A 87 -3.81 -2.61 8.82
C LYS A 87 -2.55 -2.33 9.61
N ILE A 88 -2.16 -1.05 9.66
CA ILE A 88 -1.00 -0.61 10.41
C ILE A 88 -1.45 0.50 11.36
N PRO A 89 -1.67 0.19 12.65
CA PRO A 89 -2.17 1.18 13.58
C PRO A 89 -1.10 2.08 14.18
N THR A 90 0.16 1.63 14.22
CA THR A 90 1.25 2.43 14.79
C THR A 90 2.50 2.27 13.95
N LEU A 91 3.43 3.21 14.11
CA LEU A 91 4.70 3.14 13.39
C LEU A 91 5.49 1.89 13.82
N GLU A 92 5.43 1.55 15.10
CA GLU A 92 6.11 0.37 15.64
C GLU A 92 5.54 -0.95 15.10
N SER A 93 4.30 -0.94 14.65
CA SER A 93 3.69 -2.16 14.12
C SER A 93 4.09 -2.47 12.69
N ILE A 94 4.85 -1.58 12.04
CA ILE A 94 5.38 -1.87 10.71
C ILE A 94 6.44 -2.96 10.82
N ASN A 95 6.15 -4.12 10.22
CA ASN A 95 7.14 -5.17 10.09
C ASN A 95 7.70 -5.08 8.67
N LYS A 96 8.83 -4.41 8.54
CA LYS A 96 9.43 -4.16 7.23
C LYS A 96 9.68 -5.45 6.45
N GLU A 97 10.21 -6.46 7.11
CA GLU A 97 10.52 -7.73 6.45
C GLU A 97 9.28 -8.39 5.86
N SER A 98 8.21 -8.47 6.65
CA SER A 98 6.94 -9.03 6.17
C SER A 98 6.34 -8.18 5.05
N LEU A 99 6.37 -6.87 5.20
CA LEU A 99 5.83 -5.95 4.20
C LEU A 99 6.58 -6.10 2.88
N VAL A 100 7.90 -6.16 2.92
CA VAL A 100 8.73 -6.36 1.73
C VAL A 100 8.38 -7.67 1.03
N LYS A 101 8.19 -8.73 1.79
CA LYS A 101 7.80 -10.03 1.21
C LYS A 101 6.46 -9.96 0.51
N LEU A 102 5.48 -9.30 1.14
CA LEU A 102 4.15 -9.16 0.54
C LEU A 102 4.20 -8.31 -0.73
N ILE A 103 4.94 -7.21 -0.71
CA ILE A 103 5.07 -6.34 -1.88
C ILE A 103 5.70 -7.10 -3.04
N LYS A 104 6.79 -7.80 -2.78
CA LYS A 104 7.49 -8.56 -3.84
C LYS A 104 6.63 -9.68 -4.39
N MET A 105 5.90 -10.39 -3.53
CA MET A 105 5.01 -11.45 -3.96
C MET A 105 3.91 -10.92 -4.87
N VAL A 106 3.27 -9.84 -4.47
CA VAL A 106 2.18 -9.24 -5.23
C VAL A 106 2.69 -8.66 -6.54
N ASP A 107 3.84 -7.98 -6.49
CA ASP A 107 4.43 -7.40 -7.70
C ASP A 107 4.73 -8.46 -8.74
N LYS A 108 5.19 -9.62 -8.30
CA LYS A 108 5.55 -10.71 -9.20
C LYS A 108 4.34 -11.49 -9.71
N LYS A 109 3.36 -11.76 -8.85
CA LYS A 109 2.28 -12.70 -9.15
C LYS A 109 0.94 -12.07 -9.49
N ALA A 110 0.62 -10.94 -8.88
CA ALA A 110 -0.70 -10.35 -9.08
C ALA A 110 -0.84 -9.78 -10.47
N ILE A 111 -2.01 -9.99 -11.05
CA ILE A 111 -2.36 -9.43 -12.34
C ILE A 111 -3.17 -8.19 -12.06
N CYS A 112 -2.57 -7.03 -12.30
CA CYS A 112 -3.30 -5.78 -12.21
C CYS A 112 -3.75 -5.43 -13.61
N LYS A 113 -5.02 -5.63 -13.86
CA LYS A 113 -5.55 -5.15 -15.13
C LYS A 113 -5.68 -3.64 -15.01
N PRO A 114 -5.23 -2.91 -16.01
CA PRO A 114 -5.53 -1.48 -16.02
C PRO A 114 -7.02 -1.36 -15.92
N CYS A 115 -7.42 -0.86 -14.84
CA CYS A 115 -8.84 -0.73 -14.55
C CYS A 115 -9.40 0.43 -15.31
#